data_38d4321a6111f8b4b782bd5b4103293a
#
_entry.id   38d4321a6111f8b4b782bd5b4103293a
#
_cell.length_a   1.000
_cell.length_b   1.000
_cell.length_c   1.000
_cell.angle_alpha   90.00
_cell.angle_beta   90.00
_cell.angle_gamma   90.00
#
_symmetry.space_group_name_H-M   'P 1'
#
loop_
_entity.id
_entity.type
_entity.pdbx_description
1 polymer ?
#
loop_
_entity_poly.entity_id
_entity_poly.type
_entity_poly.pdbx_seq_one_letter_code
_entity_poly.pdbx_strand_id
1 'polypeptide(L)'
;AMCIGIPLERALKRFEQEAGLGSNTGSYSLFDYQRFYLKPLFKALEKVLQQRDVLVCDETPFSCLQDQGRGKLPASGAEAKGKTNYIVALTTADHAPKPITLYYYSPTRSAENIGRILEDYNFETLVTDGYSGYRTILNNRNQDKPILDHVRHQSCLVHLRRDILKVVLPSDLF
;
A
#
# COMPACT_ATOMS: atom_id res chain seq x y z
N ALA A 1 6.51 -16.37 -10.60
CA ALA A 1 5.92 -17.11 -9.46
C ALA A 1 4.90 -16.25 -8.72
N MET A 2 5.17 -14.97 -8.46
CA MET A 2 4.21 -14.06 -7.79
C MET A 2 2.95 -13.78 -8.62
N CYS A 3 3.05 -13.82 -9.95
CA CYS A 3 1.89 -13.59 -10.82
C CYS A 3 0.93 -14.79 -10.97
N ILE A 4 1.26 -15.95 -10.40
CA ILE A 4 0.48 -17.18 -10.61
C ILE A 4 -0.30 -17.60 -9.35
N GLY A 5 -0.39 -16.74 -8.33
CA GLY A 5 -1.10 -17.06 -7.09
C GLY A 5 -0.49 -18.19 -6.24
N ILE A 6 0.74 -18.61 -6.54
CA ILE A 6 1.45 -19.62 -5.74
C ILE A 6 2.05 -18.91 -4.51
N PRO A 7 1.77 -19.38 -3.28
CA PRO A 7 2.40 -18.88 -2.08
C PRO A 7 3.93 -18.91 -2.20
N LEU A 8 4.59 -17.82 -1.78
CA LEU A 8 6.04 -17.63 -1.89
C LEU A 8 6.81 -18.83 -1.33
N GLU A 9 6.39 -19.37 -0.20
CA GLU A 9 7.02 -20.54 0.42
C GLU A 9 7.01 -21.77 -0.48
N ARG A 10 5.89 -22.05 -1.16
CA ARG A 10 5.82 -23.17 -2.12
C ARG A 10 6.68 -22.95 -3.35
N ALA A 11 6.71 -21.72 -3.85
CA ALA A 11 7.55 -21.35 -4.98
C ALA A 11 9.04 -21.53 -4.63
N LEU A 12 9.43 -21.11 -3.44
CA LEU A 12 10.80 -21.27 -2.94
C LEU A 12 11.18 -22.74 -2.74
N LYS A 13 10.33 -23.53 -2.07
CA LYS A 13 10.57 -24.96 -1.89
C LYS A 13 10.75 -25.70 -3.22
N ARG A 14 9.93 -25.36 -4.21
CA ARG A 14 10.05 -25.95 -5.54
C ARG A 14 11.34 -25.54 -6.22
N PHE A 15 11.71 -24.27 -6.15
CA PHE A 15 12.97 -23.75 -6.68
C PHE A 15 14.18 -24.40 -5.99
N GLU A 16 14.16 -24.55 -4.68
CA GLU A 16 15.22 -25.20 -3.91
C GLU A 16 15.38 -26.67 -4.30
N GLN A 17 14.28 -27.39 -4.49
CA GLN A 17 14.29 -28.79 -4.96
C GLN A 17 14.84 -28.93 -6.38
N GLU A 18 14.44 -28.05 -7.29
CA GLU A 18 14.86 -28.08 -8.69
C GLU A 18 16.32 -27.60 -8.86
N ALA A 19 16.79 -26.66 -8.04
CA ALA A 19 18.13 -26.11 -8.10
C ALA A 19 19.16 -26.81 -7.19
N GLY A 20 18.74 -27.73 -6.34
CA GLY A 20 19.62 -28.41 -5.37
C GLY A 20 20.20 -27.47 -4.30
N LEU A 21 19.53 -26.37 -4.00
CA LEU A 21 19.97 -25.36 -3.04
C LEU A 21 19.40 -25.66 -1.64
N GLY A 22 20.18 -25.34 -0.60
CA GLY A 22 19.72 -25.47 0.78
C GLY A 22 18.62 -24.48 1.15
N SER A 23 17.77 -24.85 2.10
CA SER A 23 16.46 -24.24 2.42
C SER A 23 16.42 -22.72 2.74
N ASN A 24 17.55 -22.08 3.01
CA ASN A 24 17.59 -20.66 3.37
C ASN A 24 18.23 -19.78 2.29
N THR A 25 18.97 -20.37 1.35
CA THR A 25 19.73 -19.62 0.34
C THR A 25 18.81 -19.02 -0.71
N GLY A 26 17.75 -19.72 -1.09
CA GLY A 26 16.81 -19.29 -2.13
C GLY A 26 15.99 -18.06 -1.74
N SER A 27 15.62 -17.92 -0.45
CA SER A 27 14.81 -16.80 0.01
C SER A 27 15.59 -15.49 -0.05
N TYR A 28 16.80 -15.44 0.48
CA TYR A 28 17.65 -14.24 0.47
C TYR A 28 18.02 -13.85 -0.95
N SER A 29 18.43 -14.80 -1.78
CA SER A 29 18.76 -14.56 -3.18
C SER A 29 17.58 -14.02 -3.98
N LEU A 30 16.35 -14.48 -3.72
CA LEU A 30 15.16 -13.99 -4.38
C LEU A 30 14.84 -12.55 -3.97
N PHE A 31 14.96 -12.20 -2.70
CA PHE A 31 14.76 -10.83 -2.21
C PHE A 31 15.83 -9.88 -2.76
N ASP A 32 17.09 -10.30 -2.80
CA ASP A 32 18.18 -9.50 -3.37
C ASP A 32 18.00 -9.32 -4.88
N TYR A 33 17.58 -10.37 -5.59
CA TYR A 33 17.24 -10.29 -7.01
C TYR A 33 16.08 -9.31 -7.26
N GLN A 34 15.01 -9.40 -6.48
CA GLN A 34 13.89 -8.46 -6.57
C GLN A 34 14.34 -7.03 -6.30
N ARG A 35 15.12 -6.82 -5.24
CA ARG A 35 15.65 -5.51 -4.88
C ARG A 35 16.52 -4.92 -5.99
N PHE A 36 17.38 -5.74 -6.59
CA PHE A 36 18.32 -5.29 -7.62
C PHE A 36 17.60 -4.98 -8.95
N TYR A 37 16.74 -5.88 -9.42
CA TYR A 37 16.10 -5.73 -10.74
C TYR A 37 14.78 -4.97 -10.70
N LEU A 38 13.96 -5.13 -9.66
CA LEU A 38 12.64 -4.49 -9.60
C LEU A 38 12.70 -3.06 -9.05
N LYS A 39 13.70 -2.72 -8.23
CA LYS A 39 13.82 -1.36 -7.71
C LYS A 39 14.00 -0.28 -8.81
N PRO A 40 14.86 -0.46 -9.83
CA PRO A 40 14.93 0.47 -10.94
C PRO A 40 13.61 0.60 -11.71
N LEU A 41 12.91 -0.52 -11.94
CA LEU A 41 11.60 -0.53 -12.58
C LEU A 41 10.56 0.23 -11.74
N PHE A 42 10.51 -0.03 -10.43
CA PHE A 42 9.64 0.70 -9.51
C PHE A 42 9.89 2.20 -9.58
N LYS A 43 11.17 2.63 -9.53
CA LYS A 43 11.54 4.04 -9.63
C LYS A 43 11.20 4.67 -10.99
N ALA A 44 11.27 3.91 -12.07
CA ALA A 44 10.83 4.38 -13.39
C ALA A 44 9.30 4.59 -13.44
N LEU A 45 8.53 3.65 -12.90
CA LEU A 45 7.07 3.76 -12.80
C LEU A 45 6.64 4.89 -11.86
N GLU A 46 7.35 5.07 -10.74
CA GLU A 46 7.14 6.16 -9.78
C GLU A 46 7.28 7.53 -10.48
N LYS A 47 8.34 7.72 -11.27
CA LYS A 47 8.53 8.96 -12.06
C LYS A 47 7.39 9.21 -13.05
N VAL A 48 6.85 8.17 -13.66
CA VAL A 48 5.69 8.32 -14.55
C VAL A 48 4.43 8.68 -13.77
N LEU A 49 4.24 8.09 -12.60
CA LEU A 49 3.10 8.36 -11.72
C LEU A 49 3.17 9.79 -11.15
N GLN A 50 4.38 10.28 -10.82
CA GLN A 50 4.62 11.65 -10.35
C GLN A 50 4.22 12.75 -11.35
N GLN A 51 4.06 12.40 -12.63
CA GLN A 51 3.65 13.34 -13.69
C GLN A 51 2.14 13.33 -13.96
N ARG A 52 1.35 12.68 -13.10
CA ARG A 52 -0.10 12.56 -13.28
C ARG A 52 -0.85 13.61 -12.48
N ASP A 53 -1.80 14.27 -13.14
CA ASP A 53 -2.62 15.33 -12.55
C ASP A 53 -3.65 14.78 -11.57
N VAL A 54 -4.08 13.54 -11.75
CA VAL A 54 -5.08 12.87 -10.91
C VAL A 54 -4.52 11.56 -10.36
N LEU A 55 -4.50 11.45 -9.04
CA LEU A 55 -4.14 10.23 -8.33
C LEU A 55 -5.29 9.71 -7.49
N VAL A 56 -5.41 8.39 -7.43
CA VAL A 56 -6.32 7.67 -6.52
C VAL A 56 -5.47 7.03 -5.44
N CYS A 57 -5.82 7.26 -4.18
CA CYS A 57 -5.12 6.71 -3.03
C CYS A 57 -6.10 5.91 -2.16
N ASP A 58 -5.72 4.70 -1.81
CA ASP A 58 -6.49 3.81 -0.93
C ASP A 58 -5.55 2.99 -0.04
N GLU A 59 -5.98 2.59 1.15
CA GLU A 59 -5.18 1.81 2.07
C GLU A 59 -5.86 0.49 2.44
N THR A 60 -5.06 -0.56 2.46
CA THR A 60 -5.48 -1.88 2.92
C THR A 60 -4.72 -2.25 4.19
N PRO A 61 -5.43 -2.57 5.30
CA PRO A 61 -4.77 -3.05 6.51
C PRO A 61 -4.24 -4.47 6.31
N PHE A 62 -3.09 -4.76 6.92
CA PHE A 62 -2.57 -6.12 7.06
C PHE A 62 -1.83 -6.31 8.37
N SER A 63 -1.78 -7.55 8.85
CA SER A 63 -1.09 -7.90 10.08
C SER A 63 0.36 -8.26 9.79
N CYS A 64 1.31 -7.60 10.46
CA CYS A 64 2.73 -7.90 10.35
C CYS A 64 3.27 -8.42 11.68
N LEU A 65 3.89 -9.60 11.66
CA LEU A 65 4.46 -10.22 12.86
C LEU A 65 5.79 -9.59 13.26
N GLN A 66 6.52 -8.99 12.35
CA GLN A 66 7.87 -8.46 12.61
C GLN A 66 7.88 -7.14 13.39
N ASP A 67 6.79 -6.40 13.43
CA ASP A 67 6.68 -5.15 14.20
C ASP A 67 6.37 -5.37 15.68
N GLN A 68 6.35 -6.61 16.15
CA GLN A 68 6.22 -6.94 17.58
C GLN A 68 7.55 -6.78 18.34
N GLY A 69 8.31 -5.73 18.12
CA GLY A 69 9.55 -5.41 18.85
C GLY A 69 10.45 -6.66 19.02
N ARG A 70 11.64 -6.66 18.48
CA ARG A 70 12.62 -7.75 18.63
C ARG A 70 12.64 -8.25 20.07
N GLY A 71 12.13 -9.45 20.34
CA GLY A 71 12.59 -10.13 21.52
C GLY A 71 11.65 -10.95 22.38
N LYS A 72 10.36 -11.04 22.15
CA LYS A 72 9.53 -12.02 22.91
C LYS A 72 8.42 -12.57 22.02
N LEU A 73 8.63 -13.80 21.54
CA LEU A 73 7.49 -14.67 21.21
C LEU A 73 6.66 -14.79 22.49
N PRO A 74 5.33 -14.59 22.44
CA PRO A 74 4.49 -14.81 23.59
C PRO A 74 4.67 -16.26 24.06
N ALA A 75 4.79 -16.46 25.36
CA ALA A 75 4.78 -17.78 25.95
C ALA A 75 3.56 -18.55 25.42
N SER A 76 3.75 -19.81 25.10
CA SER A 76 2.81 -20.72 24.44
C SER A 76 1.36 -20.48 24.84
N GLY A 77 0.50 -20.11 23.88
CA GLY A 77 -0.94 -20.08 24.03
C GLY A 77 -1.62 -18.69 23.91
N ALA A 78 -0.90 -17.59 23.87
CA ALA A 78 -1.50 -16.29 23.59
C ALA A 78 -1.44 -15.99 22.08
N GLU A 79 -2.58 -15.75 21.45
CA GLU A 79 -2.62 -15.23 20.08
C GLU A 79 -1.83 -13.93 20.04
N ALA A 80 -0.74 -13.93 19.28
CA ALA A 80 0.03 -12.73 19.03
C ALA A 80 -0.86 -11.77 18.23
N LYS A 81 -1.45 -10.78 18.89
CA LYS A 81 -2.12 -9.67 18.20
C LYS A 81 -1.07 -8.90 17.42
N GLY A 82 -0.92 -9.24 16.13
CA GLY A 82 -0.05 -8.50 15.22
C GLY A 82 -0.46 -7.02 15.19
N LYS A 83 0.52 -6.14 15.09
CA LYS A 83 0.26 -4.73 14.86
C LYS A 83 -0.32 -4.56 13.47
N THR A 84 -1.39 -3.80 13.36
CA THR A 84 -1.98 -3.47 12.06
C THR A 84 -1.10 -2.47 11.33
N ASN A 85 -0.56 -2.88 10.21
CA ASN A 85 0.15 -2.05 9.25
C ASN A 85 -0.72 -1.85 8.01
N TYR A 86 -0.27 -1.03 7.08
CA TYR A 86 -1.04 -0.68 5.90
C TYR A 86 -0.20 -0.78 4.64
N ILE A 87 -0.83 -1.21 3.57
CA ILE A 87 -0.34 -1.01 2.21
C ILE A 87 -1.13 0.15 1.63
N VAL A 88 -0.43 1.20 1.23
CA VAL A 88 -1.00 2.35 0.53
C VAL A 88 -0.85 2.12 -0.96
N ALA A 89 -1.96 2.09 -1.68
CA ALA A 89 -2.00 1.99 -3.13
C ALA A 89 -2.16 3.37 -3.74
N LEU A 90 -1.21 3.80 -4.57
CA LEU A 90 -1.33 4.97 -5.42
C LEU A 90 -1.56 4.52 -6.85
N THR A 91 -2.67 4.96 -7.44
CA THR A 91 -3.13 4.51 -8.75
C THR A 91 -3.44 5.72 -9.63
N THR A 92 -3.15 5.60 -10.92
CA THR A 92 -3.67 6.54 -11.93
C THR A 92 -5.19 6.46 -11.99
N ALA A 93 -5.85 7.54 -12.44
CA ALA A 93 -7.30 7.51 -12.68
C ALA A 93 -7.67 6.50 -13.79
N ASP A 94 -8.89 5.96 -13.72
CA ASP A 94 -9.38 4.89 -14.62
C ASP A 94 -9.28 5.22 -16.11
N HIS A 95 -9.37 6.51 -16.47
CA HIS A 95 -9.26 6.96 -17.86
C HIS A 95 -7.81 7.09 -18.37
N ALA A 96 -6.82 6.78 -17.53
CA ALA A 96 -5.42 6.86 -17.96
C ALA A 96 -5.13 5.82 -19.05
N PRO A 97 -4.48 6.20 -20.15
CA PRO A 97 -4.22 5.27 -21.28
C PRO A 97 -3.30 4.12 -20.91
N LYS A 98 -2.50 4.30 -19.85
CA LYS A 98 -1.64 3.26 -19.25
C LYS A 98 -1.80 3.32 -17.74
N PRO A 99 -2.69 2.52 -17.16
CA PRO A 99 -2.89 2.52 -15.72
C PRO A 99 -1.65 1.98 -14.99
N ILE A 100 -1.27 2.66 -13.92
CA ILE A 100 -0.16 2.27 -13.05
C ILE A 100 -0.68 2.25 -11.63
N THR A 101 -0.37 1.20 -10.88
CA THR A 101 -0.59 1.12 -9.44
C THR A 101 0.73 0.82 -8.77
N LEU A 102 1.11 1.65 -7.81
CA LEU A 102 2.26 1.43 -6.93
C LEU A 102 1.79 1.21 -5.51
N TYR A 103 2.49 0.34 -4.82
CA TYR A 103 2.18 -0.04 -3.44
C TYR A 103 3.29 0.41 -2.50
N TYR A 104 2.92 1.10 -1.44
CA TYR A 104 3.82 1.60 -0.40
C TYR A 104 3.46 0.98 0.95
N TYR A 105 4.48 0.59 1.68
CA TYR A 105 4.32 0.18 3.06
C TYR A 105 4.13 1.39 3.97
N SER A 106 3.18 1.32 4.87
CA SER A 106 3.01 2.28 5.95
C SER A 106 2.81 1.56 7.30
N PRO A 107 3.59 1.90 8.33
CA PRO A 107 3.46 1.28 9.65
C PRO A 107 2.16 1.64 10.36
N THR A 108 1.51 2.72 9.95
CA THR A 108 0.23 3.18 10.52
C THR A 108 -0.60 3.87 9.44
N ARG A 109 -1.91 4.06 9.68
CA ARG A 109 -2.80 4.88 8.85
C ARG A 109 -2.73 6.37 9.22
N SER A 110 -1.64 6.84 9.81
CA SER A 110 -1.56 8.25 10.22
C SER A 110 -1.44 9.19 9.03
N ALA A 111 -2.02 10.39 9.16
CA ALA A 111 -1.89 11.46 8.18
C ALA A 111 -0.42 11.77 7.86
N GLU A 112 0.46 11.74 8.86
CA GLU A 112 1.90 11.98 8.69
C GLU A 112 2.56 10.95 7.77
N ASN A 113 2.30 9.64 7.98
CA ASN A 113 2.92 8.60 7.17
C ASN A 113 2.38 8.58 5.73
N ILE A 114 1.08 8.81 5.56
CA ILE A 114 0.48 8.94 4.22
C ILE A 114 1.00 10.20 3.53
N GLY A 115 1.10 11.31 4.26
CA GLY A 115 1.64 12.57 3.75
C GLY A 115 3.04 12.44 3.20
N ARG A 116 3.94 11.72 3.91
CA ARG A 116 5.31 11.44 3.44
C ARG A 116 5.37 10.65 2.13
N ILE A 117 4.38 9.78 1.89
CA ILE A 117 4.29 9.05 0.61
C ILE A 117 3.87 10.00 -0.50
N LEU A 118 2.96 10.94 -0.21
CA LEU A 118 2.39 11.87 -1.18
C LEU A 118 3.27 13.08 -1.49
N GLU A 119 4.19 13.47 -0.59
CA GLU A 119 5.00 14.69 -0.74
C GLU A 119 5.91 14.71 -1.97
N ASP A 120 6.29 13.54 -2.48
CA ASP A 120 7.10 13.41 -3.68
C ASP A 120 6.29 13.51 -4.99
N TYR A 121 4.97 13.68 -4.90
CA TYR A 121 4.06 13.68 -6.05
C TYR A 121 3.49 15.06 -6.32
N ASN A 122 3.49 15.45 -7.60
CA ASN A 122 2.94 16.72 -8.06
C ASN A 122 1.62 16.49 -8.81
N PHE A 123 0.50 16.40 -8.09
CA PHE A 123 -0.82 16.17 -8.64
C PHE A 123 -1.78 17.32 -8.31
N GLU A 124 -2.78 17.54 -9.15
CA GLU A 124 -3.82 18.56 -8.94
C GLU A 124 -5.04 18.03 -8.18
N THR A 125 -5.32 16.73 -8.32
CA THR A 125 -6.50 16.11 -7.71
C THR A 125 -6.12 14.78 -7.05
N LEU A 126 -6.54 14.64 -5.79
CA LEU A 126 -6.42 13.39 -5.03
C LEU A 126 -7.80 12.81 -4.77
N VAL A 127 -8.03 11.58 -5.25
CA VAL A 127 -9.26 10.82 -5.00
C VAL A 127 -8.99 9.83 -3.88
N THR A 128 -9.78 9.88 -2.80
CA THR A 128 -9.61 8.97 -1.65
C THR A 128 -10.96 8.52 -1.09
N ASP A 129 -10.93 7.61 -0.12
CA ASP A 129 -12.09 7.33 0.72
C ASP A 129 -12.42 8.53 1.65
N GLY A 130 -13.42 8.37 2.51
CA GLY A 130 -13.85 9.40 3.48
C GLY A 130 -12.96 9.51 4.73
N TYR A 131 -11.78 8.89 4.77
CA TYR A 131 -10.92 8.93 5.95
C TYR A 131 -10.44 10.35 6.27
N SER A 132 -10.63 10.76 7.53
CA SER A 132 -10.32 12.12 7.99
C SER A 132 -8.83 12.48 7.91
N GLY A 133 -7.94 11.49 7.90
CA GLY A 133 -6.49 11.70 7.76
C GLY A 133 -6.11 12.47 6.49
N TYR A 134 -6.81 12.25 5.39
CA TYR A 134 -6.58 13.00 4.16
C TYR A 134 -6.92 14.48 4.27
N ARG A 135 -8.01 14.82 4.98
CA ARG A 135 -8.34 16.22 5.26
C ARG A 135 -7.26 16.89 6.12
N THR A 136 -6.69 16.15 7.06
CA THR A 136 -5.58 16.64 7.88
C THR A 136 -4.35 16.94 7.03
N ILE A 137 -3.98 16.05 6.10
CA ILE A 137 -2.85 16.24 5.18
C ILE A 137 -3.07 17.50 4.33
N LEU A 138 -4.27 17.64 3.75
CA LEU A 138 -4.62 18.73 2.83
C LEU A 138 -4.81 20.07 3.54
N ASN A 139 -5.27 20.07 4.80
CA ASN A 139 -5.55 21.28 5.57
C ASN A 139 -4.41 21.69 6.51
N ASN A 140 -3.31 20.96 6.53
CA ASN A 140 -2.23 21.21 7.48
C ASN A 140 -1.38 22.42 7.06
N ARG A 141 -1.94 23.61 7.29
CA ARG A 141 -1.33 24.93 7.01
C ARG A 141 -0.17 25.29 7.96
N ASN A 142 0.13 24.44 8.95
CA ASN A 142 1.07 24.77 10.02
C ASN A 142 2.48 24.20 9.80
N GLN A 143 2.77 23.59 8.69
CA GLN A 143 4.13 23.16 8.34
C GLN A 143 4.73 24.15 7.34
N ASP A 144 6.02 24.46 7.48
CA ASP A 144 6.78 25.40 6.62
C ASP A 144 6.80 25.02 5.11
N LYS A 145 6.19 23.92 4.76
CA LYS A 145 5.84 23.50 3.40
C LYS A 145 4.39 23.01 3.40
N PRO A 146 3.44 23.80 2.86
CA PRO A 146 2.11 23.30 2.57
C PRO A 146 2.24 22.21 1.48
N ILE A 147 2.25 20.96 1.92
CA ILE A 147 2.57 19.82 1.05
C ILE A 147 1.59 19.73 -0.11
N LEU A 148 0.36 20.22 0.03
CA LEU A 148 -0.70 20.02 -0.96
C LEU A 148 -1.73 21.17 -1.02
N ASP A 149 -1.33 22.41 -0.77
CA ASP A 149 -2.25 23.58 -0.75
C ASP A 149 -3.02 23.79 -2.07
N HIS A 150 -2.50 23.29 -3.17
CA HIS A 150 -3.10 23.42 -4.50
C HIS A 150 -3.94 22.21 -4.90
N VAL A 151 -3.98 21.16 -4.08
CA VAL A 151 -4.62 19.90 -4.43
C VAL A 151 -6.12 19.92 -4.14
N ARG A 152 -6.90 19.57 -5.13
CA ARG A 152 -8.34 19.31 -4.98
C ARG A 152 -8.55 17.90 -4.41
N HIS A 153 -9.32 17.81 -3.34
CA HIS A 153 -9.72 16.52 -2.77
C HIS A 153 -11.09 16.10 -3.30
N GLN A 154 -11.15 14.90 -3.83
CA GLN A 154 -12.39 14.28 -4.30
C GLN A 154 -12.63 12.96 -3.54
N SER A 155 -13.84 12.82 -3.01
CA SER A 155 -14.26 11.53 -2.41
C SER A 155 -14.50 10.48 -3.49
N CYS A 156 -14.01 9.27 -3.24
CA CYS A 156 -14.17 8.13 -4.14
C CYS A 156 -15.66 7.73 -4.25
N LEU A 157 -16.21 7.78 -5.45
CA LEU A 157 -17.61 7.45 -5.71
C LEU A 157 -17.93 5.97 -5.46
N VAL A 158 -16.96 5.08 -5.60
CA VAL A 158 -17.12 3.65 -5.30
C VAL A 158 -17.36 3.44 -3.81
N HIS A 159 -16.59 4.12 -2.95
CA HIS A 159 -16.80 4.10 -1.51
C HIS A 159 -18.13 4.71 -1.10
N LEU A 160 -18.46 5.87 -1.68
CA LEU A 160 -19.75 6.53 -1.44
C LEU A 160 -20.93 5.61 -1.82
N ARG A 161 -20.87 4.99 -3.02
CA ARG A 161 -21.90 4.04 -3.45
C ARG A 161 -22.04 2.88 -2.47
N ARG A 162 -20.93 2.29 -2.03
CA ARG A 162 -20.94 1.20 -1.05
C ARG A 162 -21.59 1.61 0.27
N ASP A 163 -21.30 2.80 0.74
CA ASP A 163 -21.86 3.30 2.00
C ASP A 163 -23.36 3.62 1.87
N ILE A 164 -23.80 4.16 0.75
CA ILE A 164 -25.25 4.34 0.45
C ILE A 164 -25.95 2.98 0.44
N LEU A 165 -25.37 1.97 -0.23
CA LEU A 165 -25.98 0.65 -0.30
C LEU A 165 -26.13 -0.03 1.07
N LYS A 166 -25.16 0.15 1.97
CA LYS A 166 -25.27 -0.36 3.36
C LYS A 166 -26.45 0.24 4.13
N VAL A 167 -26.82 1.48 3.82
CA VAL A 167 -27.95 2.16 4.49
C VAL A 167 -29.29 1.78 3.87
N VAL A 168 -29.31 1.54 2.57
CA VAL A 168 -30.55 1.34 1.79
C VAL A 168 -30.95 -0.13 1.71
N LEU A 169 -29.97 -1.04 1.72
CA LEU A 169 -30.23 -2.48 1.62
C LEU A 169 -30.18 -3.14 3.00
N PRO A 170 -31.12 -4.10 3.29
CA PRO A 170 -31.04 -4.91 4.51
C PRO A 170 -29.70 -5.63 4.63
N SER A 171 -29.23 -5.81 5.89
CA SER A 171 -27.94 -6.43 6.21
C SER A 171 -27.77 -7.87 5.72
N ASP A 172 -28.84 -8.52 5.32
CA ASP A 172 -28.92 -9.94 4.97
C ASP A 172 -28.62 -10.22 3.48
N LEU A 173 -28.31 -9.18 2.72
CA LEU A 173 -28.00 -9.26 1.28
C LEU A 173 -26.49 -9.12 0.95
N PHE A 174 -25.61 -9.17 1.99
CA PHE A 174 -24.16 -9.09 1.80
C PHE A 174 -23.44 -10.25 2.48
#